data_357eb22bc65d0ccef94f27f4285db565
#
_entry.id   357eb22bc65d0ccef94f27f4285db565
#
_cell.length_a   1.000
_cell.length_b   1.000
_cell.length_c   1.000
_cell.angle_alpha   90.00
_cell.angle_beta   90.00
_cell.angle_gamma   90.00
#
_symmetry.space_group_name_H-M   'P 1'
#
loop_
_entity.id
_entity.type
_entity.pdbx_description
1 polymer ?
#
loop_
_entity_poly.entity_id
_entity_poly.type
_entity_poly.pdbx_seq_one_letter_code
_entity_poly.pdbx_strand_id
1 'polypeptide(L)'
;GHAFHPELICSACGERASMHDLTFALEPNARLPHDSGDAIRTPRLRAASESQFALGLRVDRWSLLIISAVVLGCQYFDQLSYVLRIGPGVLSKRLASMTESNLLTCETDGDDARRKRYRLTAASRGLFGYIVCLATWAGTHHFREPSSIRSTHKSCGQPFIPRVACSHCHQPLKPWEVAFEAPQGGAA
;
A
#
# COMPACT_ATOMS: atom_id res chain seq x y z
N GLY A 1 10.53 28.47 2.65
CA GLY A 1 10.24 27.03 2.63
C GLY A 1 11.49 26.25 2.30
N HIS A 2 11.54 25.00 2.63
CA HIS A 2 12.62 24.07 2.28
C HIS A 2 12.02 22.84 1.62
N ALA A 3 12.78 22.22 0.72
CA ALA A 3 12.40 20.93 0.15
C ALA A 3 12.50 19.86 1.24
N PHE A 4 11.55 18.95 1.29
CA PHE A 4 11.51 17.86 2.24
C PHE A 4 10.93 16.59 1.60
N HIS A 5 11.15 15.47 2.25
CA HIS A 5 10.46 14.23 1.96
C HIS A 5 9.49 13.90 3.10
N PRO A 6 8.27 13.44 2.80
CA PRO A 6 7.36 12.98 3.82
C PRO A 6 7.88 11.68 4.44
N GLU A 7 7.86 11.60 5.76
CA GLU A 7 8.22 10.41 6.53
C GLU A 7 7.05 9.93 7.37
N LEU A 8 6.97 8.62 7.58
CA LEU A 8 6.01 8.07 8.52
C LEU A 8 6.64 7.98 9.90
N ILE A 9 5.89 8.45 10.89
CA ILE A 9 6.24 8.31 12.31
C ILE A 9 5.12 7.59 13.06
N CYS A 10 5.49 6.82 14.06
CA CYS A 10 4.55 6.18 14.96
C CYS A 10 3.93 7.20 15.91
N SER A 11 2.61 7.27 16.00
CA SER A 11 1.92 8.20 16.89
C SER A 11 2.18 7.93 18.37
N ALA A 12 2.50 6.68 18.72
CA ALA A 12 2.72 6.28 20.10
C ALA A 12 4.11 6.64 20.65
N CYS A 13 5.17 6.43 19.84
CA CYS A 13 6.55 6.66 20.31
C CYS A 13 7.27 7.81 19.58
N GLY A 14 6.72 8.33 18.48
CA GLY A 14 7.34 9.40 17.70
C GLY A 14 8.47 8.94 16.78
N GLU A 15 8.88 7.68 16.80
CA GLU A 15 9.93 7.17 15.94
C GLU A 15 9.49 6.99 14.50
N ARG A 16 10.43 7.11 13.57
CA ARG A 16 10.23 6.80 12.16
C ARG A 16 9.87 5.33 12.01
N ALA A 17 8.97 5.05 11.07
CA ALA A 17 8.56 3.70 10.78
C ALA A 17 8.51 3.43 9.28
N SER A 18 9.15 2.36 8.88
CA SER A 18 9.09 1.77 7.55
C SER A 18 8.28 0.46 7.61
N MET A 19 8.06 -0.16 6.47
CA MET A 19 7.41 -1.47 6.41
C MET A 19 8.15 -2.54 7.25
N HIS A 20 9.48 -2.43 7.37
CA HIS A 20 10.30 -3.40 8.10
C HIS A 20 10.20 -3.25 9.62
N ASP A 21 9.76 -2.08 10.10
CA ASP A 21 9.61 -1.78 11.52
C ASP A 21 8.25 -2.21 12.07
N LEU A 22 7.41 -2.79 11.21
CA LEU A 22 6.08 -3.23 11.58
C LEU A 22 5.94 -4.75 11.55
N THR A 23 5.08 -5.25 12.43
CA THR A 23 4.48 -6.57 12.30
C THR A 23 3.02 -6.41 11.92
N PHE A 24 2.54 -7.32 11.08
CA PHE A 24 1.16 -7.35 10.64
C PHE A 24 0.52 -8.65 11.09
N ALA A 25 -0.66 -8.56 11.65
CA ALA A 25 -1.48 -9.71 11.97
C ALA A 25 -2.82 -9.57 11.27
N LEU A 26 -3.21 -10.63 10.58
CA LEU A 26 -4.54 -10.78 10.00
C LEU A 26 -5.36 -11.63 10.98
N GLU A 27 -6.54 -11.17 11.36
CA GLU A 27 -7.41 -11.98 12.21
C GLU A 27 -7.82 -13.27 11.49
N PRO A 28 -7.98 -14.39 12.23
CA PRO A 28 -8.48 -15.63 11.63
C PRO A 28 -9.79 -15.37 10.88
N ASN A 29 -9.86 -15.78 9.63
CA ASN A 29 -10.99 -15.54 8.71
C ASN A 29 -11.18 -14.08 8.25
N ALA A 30 -10.26 -13.18 8.60
CA ALA A 30 -10.27 -11.84 8.05
C ALA A 30 -10.05 -11.89 6.54
N ARG A 31 -10.73 -11.00 5.85
CA ARG A 31 -10.66 -10.83 4.40
C ARG A 31 -10.39 -9.38 4.11
N LEU A 32 -9.59 -9.13 3.11
CA LEU A 32 -9.43 -7.76 2.64
C LEU A 32 -10.76 -7.27 2.09
N PRO A 33 -11.16 -6.03 2.38
CA PRO A 33 -12.43 -5.47 1.93
C PRO A 33 -12.55 -5.59 0.42
N HIS A 34 -13.48 -6.39 0.00
CA HIS A 34 -13.79 -6.61 -1.38
C HIS A 34 -15.29 -6.39 -1.49
N ASP A 35 -15.67 -5.62 -2.45
CA ASP A 35 -17.02 -5.24 -2.80
C ASP A 35 -18.17 -5.95 -2.10
N SER A 36 -18.73 -5.33 -1.12
CA SER A 36 -20.07 -5.61 -0.59
C SER A 36 -21.10 -4.78 -1.35
N GLY A 37 -21.07 -4.77 -2.68
CA GLY A 37 -22.11 -4.15 -3.51
C GLY A 37 -22.26 -2.62 -3.42
N ASP A 38 -21.86 -2.01 -2.33
CA ASP A 38 -21.80 -0.57 -2.10
C ASP A 38 -20.47 0.01 -2.58
N ALA A 39 -20.06 -0.37 -3.80
CA ALA A 39 -18.94 0.27 -4.43
C ALA A 39 -19.21 1.79 -4.40
N ILE A 40 -18.43 2.51 -3.61
CA ILE A 40 -18.23 3.92 -3.90
C ILE A 40 -17.87 3.93 -5.38
N ARG A 41 -18.83 4.32 -6.20
CA ARG A 41 -18.55 4.65 -7.59
C ARG A 41 -17.55 5.78 -7.50
N THR A 42 -16.27 5.42 -7.45
CA THR A 42 -15.24 6.42 -7.66
C THR A 42 -15.64 7.11 -8.95
N PRO A 43 -15.95 8.42 -8.91
CA PRO A 43 -16.19 9.15 -10.15
C PRO A 43 -15.08 8.72 -11.07
N ARG A 44 -15.40 8.38 -12.30
CA ARG A 44 -14.37 8.21 -13.32
C ARG A 44 -13.67 9.55 -13.41
N LEU A 45 -12.69 9.75 -12.57
CA LEU A 45 -11.77 10.86 -12.69
C LEU A 45 -11.13 10.69 -14.06
N ARG A 46 -11.62 11.43 -15.04
CA ARG A 46 -10.94 11.59 -16.31
C ARG A 46 -9.51 12.11 -16.13
N ALA A 47 -9.22 12.64 -14.98
CA ALA A 47 -7.90 12.99 -14.44
C ALA A 47 -7.03 11.77 -14.07
N ALA A 48 -7.43 10.54 -14.37
CA ALA A 48 -6.52 9.39 -14.23
C ALA A 48 -5.26 9.51 -15.12
N SER A 49 -5.24 10.44 -16.07
CA SER A 49 -4.02 10.77 -16.81
C SER A 49 -3.03 11.59 -15.99
N GLU A 50 -3.49 12.32 -14.99
CA GLU A 50 -2.65 13.23 -14.22
C GLU A 50 -2.13 12.62 -12.91
N SER A 51 -2.80 11.64 -12.34
CA SER A 51 -2.22 10.84 -11.25
C SER A 51 -1.11 9.89 -11.73
N GLN A 52 -0.90 9.75 -13.05
CA GLN A 52 0.32 9.19 -13.63
C GLN A 52 1.56 10.01 -13.26
N PHE A 53 1.36 11.23 -12.80
CA PHE A 53 2.42 12.18 -12.50
C PHE A 53 3.37 11.74 -11.39
N ALA A 54 2.89 11.03 -10.39
CA ALA A 54 3.76 10.79 -9.25
C ALA A 54 4.73 9.61 -9.44
N LEU A 55 4.39 8.60 -10.28
CA LEU A 55 5.16 7.36 -10.27
C LEU A 55 5.30 6.67 -11.64
N GLY A 56 4.68 7.13 -12.72
CA GLY A 56 4.60 6.36 -13.99
C GLY A 56 3.91 4.99 -13.81
N LEU A 57 3.34 4.72 -12.67
CA LEU A 57 2.76 3.45 -12.27
C LEU A 57 1.23 3.53 -12.39
N ARG A 58 0.65 2.67 -13.19
CA ARG A 58 -0.80 2.44 -13.21
C ARG A 58 -1.18 1.61 -11.97
N VAL A 59 -1.37 2.30 -10.85
CA VAL A 59 -1.83 1.65 -9.62
C VAL A 59 -3.35 1.72 -9.59
N ASP A 60 -4.00 0.64 -9.93
CA ASP A 60 -5.44 0.49 -9.79
C ASP A 60 -5.80 -0.16 -8.43
N ARG A 61 -7.11 -0.27 -8.17
CA ARG A 61 -7.63 -0.89 -6.95
C ARG A 61 -7.07 -2.30 -6.71
N TRP A 62 -7.00 -3.12 -7.75
CA TRP A 62 -6.51 -4.49 -7.62
C TRP A 62 -5.03 -4.53 -7.30
N SER A 63 -4.24 -3.64 -7.91
CA SER A 63 -2.81 -3.52 -7.61
C SER A 63 -2.58 -3.16 -6.14
N LEU A 64 -3.34 -2.21 -5.59
CA LEU A 64 -3.25 -1.85 -4.16
C LEU A 64 -3.63 -3.02 -3.25
N LEU A 65 -4.71 -3.73 -3.56
CA LEU A 65 -5.15 -4.89 -2.78
C LEU A 65 -4.14 -6.04 -2.83
N ILE A 66 -3.56 -6.31 -4.00
CA ILE A 66 -2.52 -7.34 -4.15
C ILE A 66 -1.27 -6.95 -3.37
N ILE A 67 -0.80 -5.69 -3.48
CA ILE A 67 0.34 -5.20 -2.70
C ILE A 67 0.07 -5.36 -1.20
N SER A 68 -1.12 -4.96 -0.74
CA SER A 68 -1.52 -5.11 0.66
C SER A 68 -1.51 -6.57 1.12
N ALA A 69 -2.02 -7.49 0.30
CA ALA A 69 -2.01 -8.92 0.61
C ALA A 69 -0.58 -9.46 0.69
N VAL A 70 0.32 -9.04 -0.21
CA VAL A 70 1.73 -9.45 -0.17
C VAL A 70 2.45 -8.87 1.06
N VAL A 71 2.15 -7.63 1.47
CA VAL A 71 2.63 -7.04 2.75
C VAL A 71 2.20 -7.90 3.94
N LEU A 72 0.99 -8.46 3.90
CA LEU A 72 0.43 -9.33 4.93
C LEU A 72 0.98 -10.77 4.88
N GLY A 73 1.91 -11.07 3.97
CA GLY A 73 2.56 -12.37 3.85
C GLY A 73 1.91 -13.33 2.85
N CYS A 74 0.86 -12.92 2.14
CA CYS A 74 0.25 -13.73 1.07
C CYS A 74 1.12 -13.66 -0.19
N GLN A 75 2.06 -14.59 -0.33
CA GLN A 75 3.04 -14.58 -1.41
C GLN A 75 2.76 -15.57 -2.53
N TYR A 76 1.75 -16.44 -2.38
CA TYR A 76 1.42 -17.49 -3.34
C TYR A 76 0.06 -17.24 -3.98
N PHE A 77 -0.13 -17.77 -5.18
CA PHE A 77 -1.33 -17.57 -5.98
C PHE A 77 -2.61 -18.01 -5.25
N ASP A 78 -2.59 -19.16 -4.62
CA ASP A 78 -3.69 -19.71 -3.84
C ASP A 78 -4.06 -18.83 -2.65
N GLN A 79 -3.06 -18.34 -1.91
CA GLN A 79 -3.25 -17.41 -0.80
C GLN A 79 -3.87 -16.09 -1.26
N LEU A 80 -3.33 -15.51 -2.35
CA LEU A 80 -3.84 -14.26 -2.93
C LEU A 80 -5.28 -14.42 -3.43
N SER A 81 -5.58 -15.55 -4.12
CA SER A 81 -6.94 -15.83 -4.60
C SER A 81 -7.93 -15.95 -3.44
N TYR A 82 -7.52 -16.62 -2.37
CA TYR A 82 -8.35 -16.82 -1.17
C TYR A 82 -8.64 -15.51 -0.44
N VAL A 83 -7.59 -14.73 -0.11
CA VAL A 83 -7.73 -13.51 0.69
C VAL A 83 -8.45 -12.40 -0.09
N LEU A 84 -8.18 -12.30 -1.39
CA LEU A 84 -8.77 -11.26 -2.26
C LEU A 84 -10.11 -11.67 -2.87
N ARG A 85 -10.50 -12.93 -2.76
CA ARG A 85 -11.69 -13.50 -3.43
C ARG A 85 -11.77 -13.14 -4.92
N ILE A 86 -10.64 -13.12 -5.57
CA ILE A 86 -10.52 -12.80 -6.98
C ILE A 86 -10.50 -14.10 -7.80
N GLY A 87 -11.22 -14.09 -8.91
CA GLY A 87 -11.23 -15.25 -9.81
C GLY A 87 -9.84 -15.51 -10.42
N PRO A 88 -9.45 -16.80 -10.60
CA PRO A 88 -8.11 -17.18 -11.03
C PRO A 88 -7.63 -16.49 -12.31
N GLY A 89 -8.51 -16.35 -13.32
CA GLY A 89 -8.18 -15.71 -14.58
C GLY A 89 -7.89 -14.20 -14.44
N VAL A 90 -8.62 -13.52 -13.55
CA VAL A 90 -8.39 -12.10 -13.28
C VAL A 90 -7.10 -11.91 -12.49
N LEU A 91 -6.89 -12.72 -11.45
CA LEU A 91 -5.68 -12.69 -10.64
C LEU A 91 -4.42 -12.94 -11.49
N SER A 92 -4.46 -13.97 -12.35
CA SER A 92 -3.34 -14.29 -13.23
C SER A 92 -2.94 -13.12 -14.13
N LYS A 93 -3.92 -12.48 -14.78
CA LYS A 93 -3.68 -11.30 -15.62
C LYS A 93 -3.10 -10.13 -14.82
N ARG A 94 -3.60 -9.90 -13.60
CA ARG A 94 -3.10 -8.82 -12.74
C ARG A 94 -1.67 -9.07 -12.27
N LEU A 95 -1.37 -10.28 -11.82
CA LEU A 95 -0.02 -10.64 -11.40
C LEU A 95 1.00 -10.54 -12.54
N ALA A 96 0.63 -10.96 -13.75
CA ALA A 96 1.46 -10.78 -14.94
C ALA A 96 1.73 -9.30 -15.21
N SER A 97 0.69 -8.46 -15.30
CA SER A 97 0.83 -7.03 -15.53
C SER A 97 1.65 -6.32 -14.44
N MET A 98 1.49 -6.71 -13.17
CA MET A 98 2.26 -6.14 -12.06
C MET A 98 3.73 -6.57 -12.08
N THR A 99 4.02 -7.76 -12.61
CA THR A 99 5.40 -8.23 -12.81
C THR A 99 6.05 -7.49 -13.98
N GLU A 100 5.34 -7.32 -15.09
CA GLU A 100 5.79 -6.54 -16.26
C GLU A 100 6.07 -5.08 -15.90
N SER A 101 5.23 -4.47 -15.07
CA SER A 101 5.41 -3.09 -14.58
C SER A 101 6.36 -2.95 -13.38
N ASN A 102 7.12 -3.98 -13.06
CA ASN A 102 8.09 -3.99 -11.98
C ASN A 102 7.51 -3.62 -10.59
N LEU A 103 6.25 -3.95 -10.35
CA LEU A 103 5.64 -3.85 -9.01
C LEU A 103 5.84 -5.12 -8.18
N LEU A 104 5.92 -6.27 -8.84
CA LEU A 104 6.19 -7.56 -8.22
C LEU A 104 7.37 -8.26 -8.91
N THR A 105 8.11 -9.03 -8.13
CA THR A 105 8.95 -10.11 -8.67
C THR A 105 8.19 -11.42 -8.56
N CYS A 106 8.46 -12.34 -9.50
CA CYS A 106 7.91 -13.68 -9.53
C CYS A 106 9.07 -14.67 -9.57
N GLU A 107 9.23 -15.44 -8.52
CA GLU A 107 10.29 -16.43 -8.38
C GLU A 107 9.67 -17.83 -8.27
N THR A 108 10.36 -18.83 -8.77
CA THR A 108 9.99 -20.22 -8.53
C THR A 108 10.32 -20.57 -7.08
N ASP A 109 9.44 -21.27 -6.38
CA ASP A 109 9.73 -21.73 -5.03
C ASP A 109 10.82 -22.81 -5.11
N GLY A 110 11.88 -22.67 -4.27
CA GLY A 110 13.00 -23.62 -4.27
C GLY A 110 12.60 -25.06 -3.97
N ASP A 111 11.53 -25.26 -3.19
CA ASP A 111 11.03 -26.57 -2.78
C ASP A 111 10.01 -27.16 -3.77
N ASP A 112 9.35 -26.33 -4.57
CA ASP A 112 8.36 -26.75 -5.58
C ASP A 112 8.47 -25.88 -6.84
N ALA A 113 9.07 -26.43 -7.89
CA ALA A 113 9.26 -25.76 -9.17
C ALA A 113 7.94 -25.33 -9.86
N ARG A 114 6.80 -25.89 -9.46
CA ARG A 114 5.47 -25.51 -9.97
C ARG A 114 4.87 -24.33 -9.23
N ARG A 115 5.39 -24.00 -8.04
CA ARG A 115 4.87 -22.96 -7.17
C ARG A 115 5.60 -21.65 -7.41
N LYS A 116 4.85 -20.60 -7.71
CA LYS A 116 5.40 -19.24 -7.92
C LYS A 116 5.21 -18.41 -6.67
N ARG A 117 6.28 -17.76 -6.24
CA ARG A 117 6.29 -16.82 -5.12
C ARG A 117 6.37 -15.41 -5.64
N TYR A 118 5.45 -14.55 -5.20
CA TYR A 118 5.39 -13.14 -5.55
C TYR A 118 5.92 -12.28 -4.40
N ARG A 119 6.82 -11.35 -4.72
CA ARG A 119 7.41 -10.42 -3.75
C ARG A 119 7.33 -8.99 -4.23
N LEU A 120 7.32 -8.05 -3.29
CA LEU A 120 7.34 -6.63 -3.59
C LEU A 120 8.72 -6.19 -4.09
N THR A 121 8.74 -5.39 -5.15
CA THR A 121 9.94 -4.67 -5.60
C THR A 121 10.21 -3.45 -4.70
N ALA A 122 11.32 -2.76 -4.91
CA ALA A 122 11.59 -1.49 -4.24
C ALA A 122 10.53 -0.44 -4.57
N ALA A 123 10.05 -0.39 -5.82
CA ALA A 123 9.01 0.53 -6.27
C ALA A 123 7.70 0.32 -5.52
N SER A 124 7.22 -0.91 -5.43
CA SER A 124 5.97 -1.19 -4.69
C SER A 124 6.12 -1.06 -3.18
N ARG A 125 7.29 -1.32 -2.61
CA ARG A 125 7.56 -1.00 -1.20
C ARG A 125 7.47 0.49 -0.91
N GLY A 126 7.83 1.35 -1.87
CA GLY A 126 7.66 2.80 -1.76
C GLY A 126 6.19 3.23 -1.61
N LEU A 127 5.22 2.42 -2.07
CA LEU A 127 3.80 2.69 -1.89
C LEU A 127 3.28 2.38 -0.46
N PHE A 128 4.10 1.78 0.38
CA PHE A 128 3.70 1.37 1.73
C PHE A 128 3.10 2.54 2.54
N GLY A 129 3.75 3.69 2.52
CA GLY A 129 3.28 4.87 3.23
C GLY A 129 1.88 5.31 2.81
N TYR A 130 1.63 5.33 1.51
CA TYR A 130 0.31 5.63 0.96
C TYR A 130 -0.74 4.61 1.40
N ILE A 131 -0.43 3.32 1.30
CA ILE A 131 -1.36 2.23 1.64
C ILE A 131 -1.73 2.28 3.12
N VAL A 132 -0.76 2.45 4.01
CA VAL A 132 -1.03 2.44 5.46
C VAL A 132 -1.80 3.68 5.91
N CYS A 133 -1.50 4.85 5.34
CA CYS A 133 -2.28 6.06 5.61
C CYS A 133 -3.72 5.93 5.12
N LEU A 134 -3.91 5.40 3.90
CA LEU A 134 -5.24 5.17 3.35
C LEU A 134 -6.03 4.15 4.18
N ALA A 135 -5.41 3.06 4.59
CA ALA A 135 -6.04 2.03 5.43
C ALA A 135 -6.45 2.60 6.80
N THR A 136 -5.59 3.41 7.41
CA THR A 136 -5.89 4.07 8.68
C THR A 136 -7.05 5.06 8.54
N TRP A 137 -7.04 5.88 7.49
CA TRP A 137 -8.13 6.81 7.20
C TRP A 137 -9.45 6.08 6.97
N ALA A 138 -9.44 5.03 6.18
CA ALA A 138 -10.63 4.24 5.89
C ALA A 138 -11.17 3.56 7.15
N GLY A 139 -10.32 3.01 8.00
CA GLY A 139 -10.71 2.41 9.28
C GLY A 139 -11.34 3.41 10.24
N THR A 140 -10.91 4.68 10.18
CA THR A 140 -11.45 5.74 11.06
C THR A 140 -12.74 6.36 10.52
N HIS A 141 -12.85 6.53 9.19
CA HIS A 141 -13.89 7.38 8.61
C HIS A 141 -14.91 6.64 7.73
N HIS A 142 -14.56 5.45 7.25
CA HIS A 142 -15.37 4.77 6.24
C HIS A 142 -15.96 3.44 6.73
N PHE A 143 -15.17 2.62 7.41
CA PHE A 143 -15.65 1.34 7.91
C PHE A 143 -16.27 1.49 9.29
N ARG A 144 -17.46 0.89 9.49
CA ARG A 144 -18.13 0.84 10.78
C ARG A 144 -17.54 -0.21 11.72
N GLU A 145 -16.83 -1.17 11.16
CA GLU A 145 -16.19 -2.26 11.90
C GLU A 145 -14.67 -2.05 11.99
N PRO A 146 -14.05 -2.48 13.08
CA PRO A 146 -12.60 -2.43 13.23
C PRO A 146 -11.91 -3.15 12.06
N SER A 147 -10.79 -2.62 11.61
CA SER A 147 -9.97 -3.28 10.60
C SER A 147 -9.56 -4.67 11.08
N SER A 148 -9.76 -5.67 10.22
CA SER A 148 -9.28 -7.03 10.46
C SER A 148 -7.75 -7.16 10.38
N ILE A 149 -7.06 -6.08 10.04
CA ILE A 149 -5.60 -6.00 9.97
C ILE A 149 -5.11 -5.19 11.14
N ARG A 150 -4.27 -5.78 11.95
CA ARG A 150 -3.55 -5.08 13.03
C ARG A 150 -2.10 -4.89 12.62
N SER A 151 -1.62 -3.68 12.74
CA SER A 151 -0.20 -3.36 12.59
C SER A 151 0.36 -2.92 13.94
N THR A 152 1.51 -3.47 14.30
CA THR A 152 2.20 -3.16 15.55
C THR A 152 3.59 -2.64 15.23
N HIS A 153 4.00 -1.55 15.84
CA HIS A 153 5.34 -1.01 15.73
C HIS A 153 6.30 -1.81 16.61
N LYS A 154 7.32 -2.42 16.01
CA LYS A 154 8.23 -3.35 16.71
C LYS A 154 8.98 -2.69 17.84
N SER A 155 9.39 -1.45 17.66
CA SER A 155 10.19 -0.71 18.64
C SER A 155 9.44 -0.45 19.95
N CYS A 156 8.17 -0.03 19.88
CA CYS A 156 7.39 0.30 21.07
C CYS A 156 6.31 -0.72 21.44
N GLY A 157 6.07 -1.72 20.59
CA GLY A 157 5.04 -2.74 20.83
C GLY A 157 3.59 -2.24 20.76
N GLN A 158 3.37 -0.97 20.39
CA GLN A 158 2.03 -0.37 20.34
C GLN A 158 1.41 -0.52 18.93
N PRO A 159 0.07 -0.47 18.84
CA PRO A 159 -0.61 -0.37 17.56
C PRO A 159 -0.03 0.79 16.74
N PHE A 160 0.32 0.50 15.49
CA PHE A 160 0.88 1.50 14.60
C PHE A 160 -0.21 2.37 13.99
N ILE A 161 -0.25 3.62 14.42
CA ILE A 161 -1.07 4.67 13.82
C ILE A 161 -0.10 5.65 13.14
N PRO A 162 -0.10 5.71 11.80
CA PRO A 162 0.84 6.55 11.06
C PRO A 162 0.53 8.03 11.24
N ARG A 163 1.57 8.83 11.39
CA ARG A 163 1.54 10.28 11.20
C ARG A 163 2.58 10.63 10.15
N VAL A 164 2.25 11.55 9.26
CA VAL A 164 3.18 12.05 8.26
C VAL A 164 3.94 13.23 8.84
N ALA A 165 5.25 13.19 8.78
CA ALA A 165 6.13 14.24 9.28
C ALA A 165 7.09 14.73 8.20
N CYS A 166 7.62 15.92 8.40
CA CYS A 166 8.68 16.50 7.58
C CYS A 166 10.02 15.83 7.89
N SER A 167 10.74 15.34 6.86
CA SER A 167 12.08 14.74 7.03
C SER A 167 13.14 15.72 7.57
N HIS A 168 12.90 17.03 7.46
CA HIS A 168 13.86 18.06 7.88
C HIS A 168 13.64 18.52 9.32
N CYS A 169 12.39 18.88 9.67
CA CYS A 169 12.08 19.41 11.00
C CYS A 169 11.33 18.43 11.91
N HIS A 170 10.99 17.26 11.42
CA HIS A 170 10.25 16.17 12.09
C HIS A 170 8.87 16.57 12.65
N GLN A 171 8.38 17.76 12.28
CA GLN A 171 7.04 18.20 12.67
C GLN A 171 5.97 17.49 11.84
N PRO A 172 4.82 17.17 12.43
CA PRO A 172 3.68 16.63 11.69
C PRO A 172 3.27 17.55 10.55
N LEU A 173 3.07 17.00 9.38
CA LEU A 173 2.63 17.72 8.19
C LEU A 173 1.10 17.84 8.20
N LYS A 174 0.63 19.06 7.96
CA LYS A 174 -0.77 19.33 7.66
C LYS A 174 -0.91 19.64 6.17
N PRO A 175 -1.93 19.12 5.50
CA PRO A 175 -2.08 19.27 4.04
C PRO A 175 -2.04 20.74 3.55
N TRP A 176 -2.56 21.66 4.35
CA TRP A 176 -2.60 23.08 4.01
C TRP A 176 -1.31 23.85 4.30
N GLU A 177 -0.33 23.21 4.94
CA GLU A 177 1.00 23.76 5.20
C GLU A 177 2.04 23.33 4.15
N VAL A 178 1.63 22.50 3.19
CA VAL A 178 2.48 21.93 2.13
C VAL A 178 2.15 22.57 0.80
N ALA A 179 3.15 23.16 0.15
CA ALA A 179 3.06 23.60 -1.23
C ALA A 179 3.73 22.58 -2.15
N PHE A 180 3.08 22.29 -3.28
CA PHE A 180 3.65 21.44 -4.32
C PHE A 180 4.16 22.33 -5.46
N GLU A 181 5.43 22.24 -5.74
CA GLU A 181 6.03 22.87 -6.89
C GLU A 181 6.13 21.83 -8.01
N ALA A 182 5.53 22.16 -9.17
CA ALA A 182 5.74 21.31 -10.34
C ALA A 182 7.23 21.39 -10.73
N PRO A 183 7.88 20.26 -11.07
CA PRO A 183 9.22 20.33 -11.62
C PRO A 183 9.18 21.23 -12.85
N GLN A 184 9.99 22.28 -12.84
CA GLN A 184 10.12 23.15 -14.01
C GLN A 184 10.56 22.27 -15.16
N GLY A 185 9.70 22.14 -16.16
CA GLY A 185 9.92 21.28 -17.31
C GLY A 185 11.25 21.65 -17.97
N GLY A 186 12.22 20.76 -17.83
CA GLY A 186 13.34 20.77 -18.75
C GLY A 186 12.79 20.49 -20.13
N ALA A 187 12.72 21.53 -20.95
CA ALA A 187 12.53 21.37 -22.38
C ALA A 187 13.69 20.50 -22.90
N ALA A 188 13.37 19.32 -23.40
CA ALA A 188 14.23 18.50 -24.22
C ALA A 188 13.78 18.61 -25.68
#